data_175f448dcdd417d2c9ffd078988f8d17
#
_entry.id   175f448dcdd417d2c9ffd078988f8d17
#
_cell.length_a   1.000
_cell.length_b   1.000
_cell.length_c   1.000
_cell.angle_alpha   90.00
_cell.angle_beta   90.00
_cell.angle_gamma   90.00
#
_symmetry.space_group_name_H-M   'P 1'
#
loop_
_entity.id
_entity.type
_entity.pdbx_description
1 polymer ?
#
loop_
_entity_poly.entity_id
_entity_poly.type
_entity_poly.pdbx_seq_one_letter_code
_entity_poly.pdbx_strand_id
1 'polypeptide(L)'
;WDQAQAMVAEGVDRFGRLDTLVCNAGFLRDRMLANMSEEEWDTVVRVHLKGHFAPVRHAIAHWRNRSKAGEEVDGRVVMTTSGAGLMGSIGQGNYAAAKAGIALLVVQAAAEWGRYGVRVNGVAPDARTRMTEGVIYDAEVPEDAWDDKDPANVSPLVVWLGSGDCDVTGRVFEITGGRLNARDGWQHGPVVDAGERPFAVDEIGAAVHQAIGGAPDPAPVYGA
;
A
#
# COMPACT_ATOMS: atom_id res chain seq x y z
N TRP A 1 -16.43 -0.04 -10.75
CA TRP A 1 -16.28 1.39 -10.96
C TRP A 1 -17.53 2.14 -10.48
N ASP A 2 -18.68 1.82 -11.02
CA ASP A 2 -19.95 2.50 -10.72
C ASP A 2 -20.37 2.34 -9.26
N GLN A 3 -20.15 1.16 -8.67
CA GLN A 3 -20.36 0.92 -7.25
C GLN A 3 -19.48 1.79 -6.35
N ALA A 4 -18.21 2.00 -6.73
CA ALA A 4 -17.31 2.88 -6.00
C ALA A 4 -17.76 4.36 -6.11
N GLN A 5 -18.25 4.77 -7.27
CA GLN A 5 -18.84 6.09 -7.47
C GLN A 5 -20.09 6.27 -6.58
N ALA A 6 -20.99 5.30 -6.61
CA ALA A 6 -22.23 5.35 -5.83
C ALA A 6 -21.94 5.39 -4.31
N MET A 7 -20.97 4.60 -3.84
CA MET A 7 -20.55 4.59 -2.43
C MET A 7 -20.05 5.96 -1.96
N VAL A 8 -19.18 6.60 -2.75
CA VAL A 8 -18.66 7.93 -2.42
C VAL A 8 -19.77 8.98 -2.47
N ALA A 9 -20.62 8.93 -3.49
CA ALA A 9 -21.75 9.84 -3.62
C ALA A 9 -22.75 9.69 -2.45
N GLU A 10 -23.11 8.47 -2.07
CA GLU A 10 -23.99 8.20 -0.93
C GLU A 10 -23.40 8.77 0.38
N GLY A 11 -22.11 8.60 0.61
CA GLY A 11 -21.44 9.17 1.78
C GLY A 11 -21.56 10.68 1.83
N VAL A 12 -21.29 11.35 0.71
CA VAL A 12 -21.40 12.82 0.60
C VAL A 12 -22.85 13.27 0.73
N ASP A 13 -23.78 12.62 0.06
CA ASP A 13 -25.20 13.00 0.09
C ASP A 13 -25.81 12.83 1.49
N ARG A 14 -25.41 11.78 2.22
CA ARG A 14 -25.97 11.44 3.53
C ARG A 14 -25.41 12.29 4.67
N PHE A 15 -24.11 12.65 4.60
CA PHE A 15 -23.41 13.36 5.67
C PHE A 15 -23.00 14.78 5.31
N GLY A 16 -23.23 15.22 4.07
CA GLY A 16 -22.88 16.56 3.57
C GLY A 16 -21.38 16.76 3.31
N ARG A 17 -20.54 15.78 3.66
CA ARG A 17 -19.07 15.86 3.55
C ARG A 17 -18.43 14.49 3.48
N LEU A 18 -17.21 14.45 3.02
CA LEU A 18 -16.31 13.31 3.10
C LEU A 18 -14.96 13.81 3.63
N ASP A 19 -14.52 13.29 4.76
CA ASP A 19 -13.26 13.69 5.42
C ASP A 19 -12.18 12.64 5.22
N THR A 20 -12.55 11.36 5.42
CA THR A 20 -11.60 10.26 5.40
C THR A 20 -12.14 9.09 4.59
N LEU A 21 -11.29 8.52 3.75
CA LEU A 21 -11.55 7.28 3.04
C LEU A 21 -10.50 6.24 3.39
N VAL A 22 -10.93 5.11 3.98
CA VAL A 22 -10.08 3.97 4.26
C VAL A 22 -10.37 2.86 3.28
N CYS A 23 -9.37 2.42 2.51
CA CYS A 23 -9.45 1.31 1.59
C CYS A 23 -8.73 0.09 2.18
N ASN A 24 -9.50 -0.93 2.59
CA ASN A 24 -8.98 -2.12 3.29
C ASN A 24 -9.48 -3.44 2.73
N ALA A 25 -10.52 -3.46 1.89
CA ALA A 25 -11.12 -4.68 1.37
C ALA A 25 -10.09 -5.54 0.61
N GLY A 26 -10.13 -6.86 0.88
CA GLY A 26 -9.21 -7.79 0.24
C GLY A 26 -9.48 -9.25 0.58
N PHE A 27 -8.83 -10.15 -0.14
CA PHE A 27 -8.83 -11.59 0.07
C PHE A 27 -7.60 -12.21 -0.62
N LEU A 28 -7.32 -13.48 -0.36
CA LEU A 28 -6.19 -14.21 -0.93
C LEU A 28 -6.64 -15.27 -1.95
N ARG A 29 -5.79 -15.51 -2.95
CA ARG A 29 -5.81 -16.66 -3.86
C ARG A 29 -4.36 -17.07 -4.08
N ASP A 30 -3.82 -17.76 -3.08
CA ASP A 30 -2.41 -18.12 -3.01
C ASP A 30 -2.10 -19.28 -3.97
N ARG A 31 -1.10 -19.08 -4.78
CA ARG A 31 -0.60 -20.06 -5.75
C ARG A 31 0.84 -19.68 -6.16
N MET A 32 1.69 -20.68 -6.33
CA MET A 32 2.99 -20.46 -6.95
C MET A 32 2.80 -19.84 -8.34
N LEU A 33 3.56 -18.81 -8.68
CA LEU A 33 3.42 -18.06 -9.94
C LEU A 33 3.39 -18.97 -11.18
N ALA A 34 4.20 -20.03 -11.20
CA ALA A 34 4.25 -20.98 -12.31
C ALA A 34 2.94 -21.76 -12.54
N ASN A 35 2.05 -21.81 -11.54
CA ASN A 35 0.81 -22.58 -11.57
C ASN A 35 -0.44 -21.70 -11.41
N MET A 36 -0.25 -20.36 -11.31
CA MET A 36 -1.34 -19.41 -11.11
C MET A 36 -2.18 -19.26 -12.37
N SER A 37 -3.49 -19.37 -12.24
CA SER A 37 -4.43 -19.14 -13.33
C SER A 37 -4.69 -17.64 -13.56
N GLU A 38 -5.16 -17.30 -14.76
CA GLU A 38 -5.61 -15.95 -15.10
C GLU A 38 -6.72 -15.46 -14.14
N GLU A 39 -7.68 -16.33 -13.82
CA GLU A 39 -8.77 -16.00 -12.88
C GLU A 39 -8.26 -15.69 -11.48
N GLU A 40 -7.31 -16.46 -10.95
CA GLU A 40 -6.67 -16.22 -9.64
C GLU A 40 -5.94 -14.88 -9.64
N TRP A 41 -5.24 -14.55 -10.73
CA TRP A 41 -4.56 -13.28 -10.91
C TRP A 41 -5.55 -12.11 -11.00
N ASP A 42 -6.46 -12.16 -11.95
CA ASP A 42 -7.37 -11.05 -12.27
C ASP A 42 -8.30 -10.71 -11.11
N THR A 43 -8.79 -11.73 -10.40
CA THR A 43 -9.71 -11.52 -9.29
C THR A 43 -9.00 -10.79 -8.14
N VAL A 44 -7.77 -11.15 -7.80
CA VAL A 44 -6.97 -10.50 -6.76
C VAL A 44 -6.61 -9.06 -7.17
N VAL A 45 -6.10 -8.86 -8.38
CA VAL A 45 -5.75 -7.51 -8.89
C VAL A 45 -6.98 -6.61 -8.95
N ARG A 46 -8.11 -7.14 -9.38
CA ARG A 46 -9.38 -6.40 -9.44
C ARG A 46 -9.84 -5.94 -8.08
N VAL A 47 -9.83 -6.81 -7.07
CA VAL A 47 -10.34 -6.46 -5.74
C VAL A 47 -9.35 -5.60 -4.98
N HIS A 48 -8.07 -5.90 -5.02
CA HIS A 48 -7.07 -5.12 -4.31
C HIS A 48 -6.70 -3.83 -5.05
N LEU A 49 -6.05 -3.92 -6.20
CA LEU A 49 -5.49 -2.74 -6.85
C LEU A 49 -6.58 -1.82 -7.43
N LYS A 50 -7.46 -2.35 -8.28
CA LYS A 50 -8.56 -1.57 -8.83
C LYS A 50 -9.59 -1.17 -7.77
N GLY A 51 -9.83 -2.05 -6.76
CA GLY A 51 -10.76 -1.78 -5.67
C GLY A 51 -10.27 -0.71 -4.68
N HIS A 52 -8.97 -0.45 -4.59
CA HIS A 52 -8.42 0.72 -3.91
C HIS A 52 -8.48 1.96 -4.81
N PHE A 53 -8.06 1.84 -6.07
CA PHE A 53 -8.04 2.96 -7.00
C PHE A 53 -9.41 3.57 -7.26
N ALA A 54 -10.46 2.76 -7.50
CA ALA A 54 -11.75 3.25 -7.92
C ALA A 54 -12.43 4.17 -6.89
N PRO A 55 -12.60 3.80 -5.60
CA PRO A 55 -13.19 4.71 -4.61
C PRO A 55 -12.36 5.97 -4.39
N VAL A 56 -11.04 5.84 -4.36
CA VAL A 56 -10.14 6.99 -4.16
C VAL A 56 -10.22 7.97 -5.34
N ARG A 57 -10.33 7.45 -6.58
CA ARG A 57 -10.53 8.27 -7.79
C ARG A 57 -11.84 9.09 -7.72
N HIS A 58 -12.90 8.53 -7.14
CA HIS A 58 -14.15 9.27 -6.99
C HIS A 58 -14.10 10.26 -5.83
N ALA A 59 -13.48 9.89 -4.71
CA ALA A 59 -13.28 10.78 -3.57
C ALA A 59 -12.44 12.02 -3.94
N ILE A 60 -11.29 11.83 -4.66
CA ILE A 60 -10.47 12.97 -5.09
C ILE A 60 -11.22 13.88 -6.06
N ALA A 61 -12.12 13.37 -6.88
CA ALA A 61 -12.94 14.23 -7.74
C ALA A 61 -13.82 15.17 -6.93
N HIS A 62 -14.42 14.68 -5.83
CA HIS A 62 -15.20 15.49 -4.89
C HIS A 62 -14.33 16.55 -4.23
N TRP A 63 -13.24 16.19 -3.57
CA TRP A 63 -12.34 17.12 -2.89
C TRP A 63 -11.73 18.15 -3.83
N ARG A 64 -11.27 17.74 -5.01
CA ARG A 64 -10.72 18.64 -6.03
C ARG A 64 -11.74 19.69 -6.49
N ASN A 65 -13.01 19.29 -6.67
CA ASN A 65 -14.05 20.22 -7.09
C ASN A 65 -14.34 21.26 -6.00
N ARG A 66 -14.38 20.85 -4.74
CA ARG A 66 -14.51 21.77 -3.59
C ARG A 66 -13.33 22.74 -3.48
N SER A 67 -12.12 22.23 -3.56
CA SER A 67 -10.90 23.05 -3.55
C SER A 67 -10.89 24.08 -4.69
N LYS A 68 -11.32 23.68 -5.90
CA LYS A 68 -11.46 24.62 -7.03
C LYS A 68 -12.58 25.65 -6.86
N ALA A 69 -13.58 25.35 -6.06
CA ALA A 69 -14.62 26.30 -5.69
C ALA A 69 -14.18 27.28 -4.57
N GLY A 70 -12.93 27.16 -4.09
CA GLY A 70 -12.39 28.00 -3.02
C GLY A 70 -12.78 27.54 -1.62
N GLU A 71 -13.33 26.33 -1.48
CA GLU A 71 -13.65 25.74 -0.19
C GLU A 71 -12.39 25.13 0.44
N GLU A 72 -12.32 25.19 1.77
CA GLU A 72 -11.30 24.50 2.53
C GLU A 72 -11.51 22.97 2.42
N VAL A 73 -10.44 22.25 2.08
CA VAL A 73 -10.41 20.78 2.00
C VAL A 73 -9.31 20.26 2.91
N ASP A 74 -9.66 19.30 3.75
CA ASP A 74 -8.77 18.57 4.63
C ASP A 74 -9.08 17.07 4.52
N GLY A 75 -8.84 16.50 3.33
CA GLY A 75 -9.14 15.12 2.99
C GLY A 75 -8.03 14.15 3.43
N ARG A 76 -8.42 12.95 3.83
CA ARG A 76 -7.51 11.88 4.24
C ARG A 76 -7.82 10.60 3.46
N VAL A 77 -6.78 9.95 2.97
CA VAL A 77 -6.88 8.61 2.36
C VAL A 77 -5.90 7.68 3.05
N VAL A 78 -6.41 6.54 3.52
CA VAL A 78 -5.60 5.45 4.07
C VAL A 78 -5.78 4.23 3.20
N MET A 79 -4.70 3.73 2.60
CA MET A 79 -4.71 2.54 1.74
C MET A 79 -3.99 1.38 2.43
N THR A 80 -4.61 0.20 2.45
CA THR A 80 -4.00 -1.00 3.03
C THR A 80 -3.15 -1.73 2.01
N THR A 81 -1.84 -1.64 2.15
CA THR A 81 -0.86 -2.47 1.46
C THR A 81 -0.52 -3.72 2.28
N SER A 82 0.68 -4.27 2.19
CA SER A 82 1.13 -5.46 2.93
C SER A 82 2.65 -5.54 2.88
N GLY A 83 3.26 -6.16 3.89
CA GLY A 83 4.66 -6.57 3.82
C GLY A 83 4.96 -7.43 2.59
N ALA A 84 4.03 -8.30 2.17
CA ALA A 84 4.15 -9.06 0.92
C ALA A 84 4.29 -8.15 -0.32
N GLY A 85 3.61 -7.00 -0.35
CA GLY A 85 3.74 -6.01 -1.42
C GLY A 85 5.03 -5.19 -1.37
N LEU A 86 5.67 -5.11 -0.21
CA LEU A 86 6.91 -4.35 -0.01
C LEU A 86 8.17 -5.20 -0.24
N MET A 87 8.11 -6.49 0.08
CA MET A 87 9.26 -7.39 0.05
C MET A 87 9.03 -8.69 -0.74
N GLY A 88 7.80 -8.92 -1.22
CA GLY A 88 7.40 -10.19 -1.83
C GLY A 88 6.96 -11.22 -0.80
N SER A 89 6.25 -12.27 -1.28
CA SER A 89 5.86 -13.44 -0.48
C SER A 89 5.72 -14.63 -1.41
N ILE A 90 6.34 -15.75 -1.06
CA ILE A 90 6.28 -16.99 -1.85
C ILE A 90 4.83 -17.48 -1.89
N GLY A 91 4.35 -17.83 -3.09
CA GLY A 91 2.98 -18.28 -3.33
C GLY A 91 1.93 -17.18 -3.43
N GLN A 92 2.30 -15.92 -3.25
CA GLN A 92 1.39 -14.76 -3.23
C GLN A 92 1.67 -13.75 -4.36
N GLY A 93 2.11 -14.20 -5.52
CA GLY A 93 2.57 -13.32 -6.59
C GLY A 93 1.53 -12.29 -7.06
N ASN A 94 0.26 -12.68 -7.21
CA ASN A 94 -0.86 -11.79 -7.55
C ASN A 94 -1.13 -10.75 -6.45
N TYR A 95 -1.16 -11.21 -5.20
CA TYR A 95 -1.38 -10.37 -4.02
C TYR A 95 -0.21 -9.39 -3.81
N ALA A 96 1.02 -9.89 -3.86
CA ALA A 96 2.22 -9.07 -3.71
C ALA A 96 2.28 -7.97 -4.79
N ALA A 97 2.03 -8.31 -6.06
CA ALA A 97 1.98 -7.34 -7.15
C ALA A 97 0.89 -6.27 -6.95
N ALA A 98 -0.32 -6.68 -6.54
CA ALA A 98 -1.41 -5.75 -6.27
C ALA A 98 -1.09 -4.83 -5.08
N LYS A 99 -0.52 -5.36 -4.00
CA LYS A 99 -0.15 -4.59 -2.80
C LYS A 99 1.06 -3.68 -3.02
N ALA A 100 2.03 -4.07 -3.85
CA ALA A 100 3.10 -3.20 -4.31
C ALA A 100 2.54 -2.02 -5.14
N GLY A 101 1.59 -2.30 -6.04
CA GLY A 101 0.88 -1.27 -6.79
C GLY A 101 0.14 -0.28 -5.89
N ILE A 102 -0.50 -0.75 -4.80
CA ILE A 102 -1.16 0.12 -3.81
C ILE A 102 -0.12 0.99 -3.08
N ALA A 103 1.01 0.43 -2.66
CA ALA A 103 2.07 1.20 -1.99
C ALA A 103 2.58 2.34 -2.89
N LEU A 104 2.78 2.09 -4.19
CA LEU A 104 3.16 3.13 -5.14
C LEU A 104 2.03 4.13 -5.40
N LEU A 105 0.75 3.69 -5.44
CA LEU A 105 -0.39 4.61 -5.56
C LEU A 105 -0.46 5.60 -4.39
N VAL A 106 -0.07 5.22 -3.18
CA VAL A 106 0.03 6.13 -2.03
C VAL A 106 0.98 7.29 -2.35
N VAL A 107 2.18 6.98 -2.82
CA VAL A 107 3.20 8.00 -3.14
C VAL A 107 2.74 8.90 -4.29
N GLN A 108 2.23 8.28 -5.36
CA GLN A 108 1.75 8.99 -6.54
C GLN A 108 0.57 9.93 -6.21
N ALA A 109 -0.42 9.41 -5.49
CA ALA A 109 -1.61 10.16 -5.10
C ALA A 109 -1.27 11.32 -4.14
N ALA A 110 -0.37 11.11 -3.19
CA ALA A 110 0.09 12.16 -2.29
C ALA A 110 0.72 13.33 -3.07
N ALA A 111 1.60 13.02 -4.04
CA ALA A 111 2.26 14.01 -4.88
C ALA A 111 1.27 14.81 -5.74
N GLU A 112 0.26 14.14 -6.30
CA GLU A 112 -0.73 14.78 -7.17
C GLU A 112 -1.79 15.60 -6.41
N TRP A 113 -2.20 15.15 -5.21
CA TRP A 113 -3.40 15.64 -4.53
C TRP A 113 -3.15 16.56 -3.34
N GLY A 114 -1.90 16.66 -2.87
CA GLY A 114 -1.53 17.59 -1.80
C GLY A 114 -1.97 19.02 -2.07
N ARG A 115 -1.87 19.49 -3.32
CA ARG A 115 -2.34 20.81 -3.75
C ARG A 115 -3.84 21.05 -3.61
N TYR A 116 -4.64 20.01 -3.38
CA TYR A 116 -6.08 20.10 -3.16
C TYR A 116 -6.45 19.91 -1.68
N GLY A 117 -5.48 19.89 -0.77
CA GLY A 117 -5.70 19.67 0.64
C GLY A 117 -5.96 18.21 1.01
N VAL A 118 -5.46 17.24 0.21
CA VAL A 118 -5.64 15.81 0.49
C VAL A 118 -4.33 15.14 0.84
N ARG A 119 -4.29 14.47 1.98
CA ARG A 119 -3.17 13.62 2.41
C ARG A 119 -3.48 12.15 2.16
N VAL A 120 -2.48 11.42 1.69
CA VAL A 120 -2.61 10.00 1.33
C VAL A 120 -1.49 9.21 1.98
N ASN A 121 -1.84 8.20 2.76
CA ASN A 121 -0.86 7.32 3.41
C ASN A 121 -1.26 5.86 3.27
N GLY A 122 -0.30 4.97 3.48
CA GLY A 122 -0.47 3.52 3.42
C GLY A 122 -0.19 2.85 4.75
N VAL A 123 -0.90 1.74 4.98
CA VAL A 123 -0.66 0.85 6.13
C VAL A 123 -0.38 -0.55 5.61
N ALA A 124 0.69 -1.17 6.06
CA ALA A 124 1.02 -2.58 5.87
C ALA A 124 0.85 -3.30 7.23
N PRO A 125 -0.36 -3.80 7.54
CA PRO A 125 -0.63 -4.44 8.80
C PRO A 125 -0.05 -5.85 8.84
N ASP A 126 0.42 -6.25 10.00
CA ASP A 126 0.75 -7.63 10.33
C ASP A 126 -0.06 -8.05 11.55
N ALA A 127 -1.17 -8.74 11.32
CA ALA A 127 -2.14 -9.11 12.33
C ALA A 127 -2.80 -10.46 12.00
N ARG A 128 -3.28 -11.15 13.05
CA ARG A 128 -4.08 -12.36 12.92
C ARG A 128 -5.49 -11.99 12.52
N THR A 129 -5.91 -12.45 11.37
CA THR A 129 -7.24 -12.21 10.81
C THR A 129 -7.73 -13.50 10.18
N ARG A 130 -8.99 -13.58 9.81
CA ARG A 130 -9.53 -14.69 9.01
C ARG A 130 -8.73 -14.99 7.73
N MET A 131 -7.96 -14.02 7.25
CA MET A 131 -7.11 -14.15 6.07
C MET A 131 -5.78 -14.85 6.38
N THR A 132 -5.26 -14.72 7.61
CA THR A 132 -3.95 -15.21 8.06
C THR A 132 -4.05 -16.39 9.04
N GLU A 133 -5.23 -16.60 9.61
CA GLU A 133 -5.52 -17.70 10.53
C GLU A 133 -5.44 -19.05 9.81
N GLY A 134 -4.76 -20.01 10.42
CA GLY A 134 -4.55 -21.34 9.83
C GLY A 134 -3.52 -21.40 8.70
N VAL A 135 -2.94 -20.27 8.30
CA VAL A 135 -1.91 -20.21 7.24
C VAL A 135 -0.59 -19.64 7.77
N ILE A 136 -0.65 -18.59 8.58
CA ILE A 136 0.53 -17.89 9.10
C ILE A 136 0.58 -17.98 10.63
N TYR A 137 -0.57 -17.94 11.30
CA TYR A 137 -0.69 -17.89 12.76
C TYR A 137 -1.61 -19.00 13.27
N ASP A 138 -1.02 -20.07 13.82
CA ASP A 138 -1.75 -21.24 14.38
C ASP A 138 -1.83 -21.22 15.90
N ALA A 139 -1.12 -20.33 16.60
CA ALA A 139 -1.06 -20.33 18.04
C ALA A 139 -2.28 -19.65 18.66
N GLU A 140 -2.98 -20.36 19.54
CA GLU A 140 -3.92 -19.75 20.47
C GLU A 140 -3.16 -18.89 21.49
N VAL A 141 -3.59 -17.65 21.67
CA VAL A 141 -3.06 -16.75 22.68
C VAL A 141 -3.97 -16.84 23.91
N PRO A 142 -3.43 -17.10 25.12
CA PRO A 142 -4.23 -17.07 26.33
C PRO A 142 -4.99 -15.75 26.47
N GLU A 143 -6.21 -15.81 27.02
CA GLU A 143 -7.11 -14.65 27.13
C GLU A 143 -6.51 -13.48 27.91
N ASP A 144 -5.64 -13.76 28.88
CA ASP A 144 -4.97 -12.76 29.72
C ASP A 144 -3.58 -12.34 29.18
N ALA A 145 -3.13 -12.88 28.05
CA ALA A 145 -1.81 -12.58 27.50
C ALA A 145 -1.87 -11.47 26.44
N TRP A 146 -0.79 -10.70 26.35
CA TRP A 146 -0.61 -9.75 25.25
C TRP A 146 -0.56 -10.48 23.91
N ASP A 147 -1.48 -10.17 23.03
CA ASP A 147 -1.47 -10.65 21.63
C ASP A 147 -0.89 -9.58 20.72
N ASP A 148 0.35 -9.76 20.29
CA ASP A 148 1.02 -8.86 19.34
C ASP A 148 0.41 -8.93 17.93
N LYS A 149 -0.42 -9.93 17.64
CA LYS A 149 -1.12 -10.13 16.38
C LYS A 149 -2.60 -9.76 16.43
N ASP A 150 -3.08 -9.21 17.55
CA ASP A 150 -4.46 -8.72 17.60
C ASP A 150 -4.67 -7.59 16.56
N PRO A 151 -5.67 -7.70 15.66
CA PRO A 151 -6.00 -6.67 14.70
C PRO A 151 -6.28 -5.29 15.32
N ALA A 152 -6.71 -5.24 16.58
CA ALA A 152 -6.92 -4.00 17.32
C ALA A 152 -5.66 -3.15 17.43
N ASN A 153 -4.46 -3.75 17.42
CA ASN A 153 -3.19 -3.05 17.46
C ASN A 153 -2.93 -2.18 16.23
N VAL A 154 -3.59 -2.46 15.11
CA VAL A 154 -3.45 -1.69 13.86
C VAL A 154 -4.33 -0.43 13.86
N SER A 155 -5.47 -0.50 14.55
CA SER A 155 -6.51 0.53 14.51
C SER A 155 -6.04 1.93 14.93
N PRO A 156 -5.19 2.12 15.97
CA PRO A 156 -4.71 3.44 16.37
C PRO A 156 -3.98 4.18 15.24
N LEU A 157 -3.15 3.46 14.46
CA LEU A 157 -2.46 4.06 13.32
C LEU A 157 -3.45 4.51 12.24
N VAL A 158 -4.42 3.66 11.88
CA VAL A 158 -5.43 3.99 10.87
C VAL A 158 -6.27 5.20 11.31
N VAL A 159 -6.67 5.26 12.58
CA VAL A 159 -7.42 6.37 13.15
C VAL A 159 -6.60 7.66 13.08
N TRP A 160 -5.33 7.63 13.50
CA TRP A 160 -4.47 8.82 13.45
C TRP A 160 -4.22 9.29 12.02
N LEU A 161 -3.91 8.39 11.08
CA LEU A 161 -3.72 8.73 9.66
C LEU A 161 -4.98 9.31 9.02
N GLY A 162 -6.17 8.92 9.50
CA GLY A 162 -7.47 9.42 9.06
C GLY A 162 -7.95 10.67 9.79
N SER A 163 -7.26 11.12 10.83
CA SER A 163 -7.66 12.27 11.67
C SER A 163 -7.11 13.60 11.15
N GLY A 164 -7.67 14.70 11.66
CA GLY A 164 -7.17 16.05 11.42
C GLY A 164 -5.75 16.31 11.96
N ASP A 165 -5.31 15.51 12.93
CA ASP A 165 -3.98 15.63 13.55
C ASP A 165 -2.85 15.04 12.67
N CYS A 166 -3.21 14.29 11.62
CA CYS A 166 -2.23 13.72 10.70
C CYS A 166 -1.64 14.82 9.81
N ASP A 167 -0.36 15.10 9.98
CA ASP A 167 0.43 16.06 9.20
C ASP A 167 1.32 15.41 8.12
N VAL A 168 1.34 14.08 8.04
CA VAL A 168 2.15 13.33 7.08
C VAL A 168 1.36 12.94 5.84
N THR A 169 2.06 12.81 4.71
CA THR A 169 1.51 12.34 3.43
C THR A 169 2.57 11.62 2.61
N GLY A 170 2.16 10.68 1.77
CA GLY A 170 3.04 9.93 0.87
C GLY A 170 3.88 8.87 1.57
N ARG A 171 3.48 8.44 2.77
CA ARG A 171 4.22 7.45 3.55
C ARG A 171 3.47 6.13 3.65
N VAL A 172 4.23 5.06 3.73
CA VAL A 172 3.74 3.70 4.04
C VAL A 172 4.31 3.29 5.39
N PHE A 173 3.44 2.81 6.26
CA PHE A 173 3.81 2.35 7.60
C PHE A 173 3.51 0.86 7.75
N GLU A 174 4.49 0.09 8.19
CA GLU A 174 4.27 -1.28 8.63
C GLU A 174 4.04 -1.28 10.14
N ILE A 175 3.02 -2.00 10.59
CA ILE A 175 2.66 -2.08 12.00
C ILE A 175 2.35 -3.52 12.41
N THR A 176 2.94 -3.92 13.53
CA THR A 176 2.73 -5.23 14.16
C THR A 176 2.77 -5.06 15.68
N GLY A 177 1.73 -5.43 16.38
CA GLY A 177 1.65 -5.23 17.83
C GLY A 177 2.00 -3.78 18.22
N GLY A 178 3.00 -3.62 19.09
CA GLY A 178 3.52 -2.32 19.52
C GLY A 178 4.68 -1.78 18.68
N ARG A 179 4.93 -2.32 17.48
CA ARG A 179 6.04 -1.92 16.60
C ARG A 179 5.54 -1.21 15.36
N LEU A 180 6.13 -0.05 15.06
CA LEU A 180 5.82 0.77 13.90
C LEU A 180 7.10 1.09 13.12
N ASN A 181 7.08 0.84 11.80
CA ASN A 181 8.15 1.21 10.89
C ASN A 181 7.60 2.07 9.77
N ALA A 182 8.28 3.16 9.42
CA ALA A 182 8.10 3.78 8.11
C ALA A 182 8.83 2.95 7.06
N ARG A 183 8.15 2.65 5.94
CA ARG A 183 8.73 1.95 4.80
C ARG A 183 8.96 2.93 3.67
N ASP A 184 10.21 3.20 3.40
CA ASP A 184 10.60 3.98 2.23
C ASP A 184 10.48 3.11 0.97
N GLY A 185 10.05 3.73 -0.12
CA GLY A 185 9.93 3.06 -1.41
C GLY A 185 11.30 2.80 -2.07
N TRP A 186 11.27 2.55 -3.37
CA TRP A 186 12.48 2.39 -4.17
C TRP A 186 13.36 3.64 -4.09
N GLN A 187 14.64 3.46 -3.80
CA GLN A 187 15.64 4.52 -3.73
C GLN A 187 16.71 4.28 -4.77
N HIS A 188 17.35 5.36 -5.23
CA HIS A 188 18.49 5.24 -6.13
C HIS A 188 19.67 4.58 -5.40
N GLY A 189 20.19 3.53 -6.00
CA GLY A 189 21.45 2.92 -5.59
C GLY A 189 22.66 3.68 -6.14
N PRO A 190 23.87 3.09 -6.02
CA PRO A 190 25.09 3.65 -6.58
C PRO A 190 24.98 3.87 -8.10
N VAL A 191 25.51 4.98 -8.56
CA VAL A 191 25.56 5.33 -9.99
C VAL A 191 26.91 4.87 -10.56
N VAL A 192 26.85 4.15 -11.67
CA VAL A 192 28.01 3.85 -12.51
C VAL A 192 27.83 4.61 -13.82
N ASP A 193 28.77 5.47 -14.16
CA ASP A 193 28.65 6.41 -15.27
C ASP A 193 29.68 6.07 -16.38
N ALA A 194 29.21 5.99 -17.60
CA ALA A 194 30.06 5.81 -18.80
C ALA A 194 30.57 7.15 -19.37
N GLY A 195 30.26 8.28 -18.73
CA GLY A 195 30.52 9.63 -19.25
C GLY A 195 29.53 10.02 -20.35
N GLU A 196 29.96 10.86 -21.29
CA GLU A 196 29.09 11.39 -22.37
C GLU A 196 28.87 10.39 -23.52
N ARG A 197 28.79 9.10 -23.23
CA ARG A 197 28.57 8.03 -24.21
C ARG A 197 27.73 6.89 -23.62
N PRO A 198 27.04 6.08 -24.44
CA PRO A 198 26.44 4.85 -23.95
C PRO A 198 27.50 3.82 -23.53
N PHE A 199 27.13 2.92 -22.61
CA PHE A 199 27.92 1.72 -22.34
C PHE A 199 28.00 0.84 -23.59
N ALA A 200 29.17 0.30 -23.86
CA ALA A 200 29.34 -0.76 -24.84
C ALA A 200 28.77 -2.09 -24.26
N VAL A 201 28.37 -3.01 -25.13
CA VAL A 201 27.75 -4.28 -24.69
C VAL A 201 28.70 -5.14 -23.86
N ASP A 202 29.98 -5.09 -24.14
CA ASP A 202 31.05 -5.81 -23.43
C ASP A 202 31.42 -5.16 -22.09
N GLU A 203 31.11 -3.87 -21.89
CA GLU A 203 31.35 -3.13 -20.64
C GLU A 203 30.19 -3.25 -19.64
N ILE A 204 28.94 -3.42 -20.12
CA ILE A 204 27.75 -3.31 -19.29
C ILE A 204 27.72 -4.33 -18.15
N GLY A 205 28.27 -5.53 -18.36
CA GLY A 205 28.35 -6.56 -17.31
C GLY A 205 29.19 -6.13 -16.11
N ALA A 206 30.33 -5.50 -16.36
CA ALA A 206 31.19 -4.96 -15.30
C ALA A 206 30.51 -3.80 -14.56
N ALA A 207 29.82 -2.90 -15.27
CA ALA A 207 29.10 -1.79 -14.69
C ALA A 207 27.92 -2.29 -13.80
N VAL A 208 27.19 -3.34 -14.20
CA VAL A 208 26.14 -3.96 -13.39
C VAL A 208 26.72 -4.52 -12.08
N HIS A 209 27.81 -5.27 -12.13
CA HIS A 209 28.47 -5.81 -10.93
C HIS A 209 28.99 -4.70 -10.01
N GLN A 210 29.51 -3.61 -10.55
CA GLN A 210 29.93 -2.46 -9.77
C GLN A 210 28.73 -1.77 -9.06
N ALA A 211 27.61 -1.58 -9.77
CA ALA A 211 26.40 -1.02 -9.19
C ALA A 211 25.84 -1.89 -8.06
N ILE A 212 25.78 -3.22 -8.25
CA ILE A 212 25.33 -4.18 -7.22
C ILE A 212 26.29 -4.18 -6.02
N GLY A 213 27.60 -4.17 -6.23
CA GLY A 213 28.60 -4.23 -5.17
C GLY A 213 28.57 -3.04 -4.20
N GLY A 214 27.99 -1.92 -4.62
CA GLY A 214 27.77 -0.74 -3.77
C GLY A 214 26.33 -0.61 -3.25
N ALA A 215 25.43 -1.50 -3.62
CA ALA A 215 24.03 -1.51 -3.17
C ALA A 215 23.86 -2.41 -1.93
N PRO A 216 22.88 -2.13 -1.05
CA PRO A 216 22.53 -3.07 0.00
C PRO A 216 21.93 -4.35 -0.60
N ASP A 217 22.08 -5.46 0.11
CA ASP A 217 21.42 -6.71 -0.27
C ASP A 217 19.89 -6.54 -0.36
N PRO A 218 19.24 -7.24 -1.30
CA PRO A 218 17.78 -7.26 -1.36
C PRO A 218 17.17 -7.73 -0.03
N ALA A 219 16.07 -7.11 0.37
CA ALA A 219 15.32 -7.58 1.52
C ALA A 219 14.84 -9.03 1.29
N PRO A 220 14.85 -9.89 2.32
CA PRO A 220 14.38 -11.26 2.18
C PRO A 220 12.89 -11.31 1.85
N VAL A 221 12.53 -12.21 0.95
CA VAL A 221 11.13 -12.49 0.60
C VAL A 221 10.48 -13.33 1.70
N TYR A 222 9.24 -13.05 2.07
CA TYR A 222 8.52 -13.87 3.04
C TYR A 222 8.35 -15.32 2.55
N GLY A 223 8.66 -16.28 3.42
CA GLY A 223 8.58 -17.70 3.11
C GLY A 223 9.76 -18.26 2.29
N ALA A 224 10.84 -17.46 2.13
CA ALA A 224 12.09 -17.92 1.53
C ALA A 224 13.00 -18.57 2.57
#